data_fa910ce1077004fe9bb10a7315a2b4d9
#
_entry.id   fa910ce1077004fe9bb10a7315a2b4d9
#
_cell.length_a   1.000
_cell.length_b   1.000
_cell.length_c   1.000
_cell.angle_alpha   90.00
_cell.angle_beta   90.00
_cell.angle_gamma   90.00
#
_symmetry.space_group_name_H-M   'P 1'
#
loop_
_entity.id
_entity.type
_entity.pdbx_description
1 polymer ?
#
loop_
_entity_poly.entity_id
_entity_poly.type
_entity_poly.pdbx_seq_one_letter_code
_entity_poly.pdbx_strand_id
1 'polypeptide(L)'
;MRLVRLTRLQRWAGALCGAVLTLAACGAPQPAPAPDGVILRDEFNDVESGWTRAVSQEQSVDYADSAYQITIEQTQVDVWGQPGLDLNDARIDAEAAWIAGPQDNAFGIACRLTGERDDASYIFFMISGDGYYAVVRQHNKERVFLNPAGDFEPLAAIDQNPGAVNRLSAVCQGESLTFTVNGEPVGAFTESELTHGDVAVMASTFNEPGVQIRFDNVIVRQP
;
A
#
# COMPACT_ATOMS: atom_id res chain seq x y z
N MET A 1 -55.20 -60.06 -30.49
CA MET A 1 -56.30 -60.36 -29.50
C MET A 1 -55.72 -60.10 -28.10
N ARG A 2 -56.42 -59.35 -27.33
CA ARG A 2 -56.28 -58.87 -25.94
C ARG A 2 -55.80 -57.42 -25.77
N LEU A 3 -56.76 -56.58 -25.51
CA LEU A 3 -56.74 -55.26 -24.87
C LEU A 3 -56.19 -55.43 -23.42
N VAL A 4 -55.37 -54.46 -23.03
CA VAL A 4 -55.13 -54.12 -21.62
C VAL A 4 -55.23 -52.65 -21.40
N ARG A 5 -55.95 -52.30 -20.37
CA ARG A 5 -56.51 -51.02 -19.98
C ARG A 5 -55.49 -49.95 -19.61
N LEU A 6 -55.85 -48.72 -19.94
CA LEU A 6 -55.31 -47.46 -19.36
C LEU A 6 -55.59 -47.36 -17.86
N THR A 7 -54.59 -47.04 -17.08
CA THR A 7 -54.75 -46.53 -15.72
C THR A 7 -54.15 -45.14 -15.67
N ARG A 8 -54.94 -44.17 -15.30
CA ARG A 8 -54.59 -42.76 -15.05
C ARG A 8 -53.66 -42.69 -13.83
N LEU A 9 -52.50 -42.03 -13.95
CA LEU A 9 -51.69 -41.60 -12.83
C LEU A 9 -51.78 -40.07 -12.69
N GLN A 10 -52.21 -39.68 -11.50
CA GLN A 10 -52.41 -38.29 -11.06
C GLN A 10 -51.08 -37.54 -11.06
N ARG A 11 -51.13 -36.33 -11.63
CA ARG A 11 -50.06 -35.35 -11.56
C ARG A 11 -50.10 -34.69 -10.17
N TRP A 12 -49.07 -34.91 -9.36
CA TRP A 12 -48.76 -34.09 -8.19
C TRP A 12 -47.82 -32.98 -8.62
N ALA A 13 -48.30 -31.74 -8.58
CA ALA A 13 -47.50 -30.57 -8.75
C ALA A 13 -46.83 -30.26 -7.40
N GLY A 14 -45.57 -30.65 -7.26
CA GLY A 14 -44.71 -30.20 -6.16
C GLY A 14 -44.09 -28.86 -6.48
N ALA A 15 -44.54 -27.80 -5.82
CA ALA A 15 -43.88 -26.49 -5.86
C ALA A 15 -42.58 -26.55 -5.05
N LEU A 16 -41.45 -26.59 -5.74
CA LEU A 16 -40.14 -26.39 -5.14
C LEU A 16 -39.94 -24.89 -4.92
N CYS A 17 -40.12 -24.44 -3.68
CA CYS A 17 -39.70 -23.10 -3.23
C CYS A 17 -38.18 -23.12 -3.07
N GLY A 18 -37.45 -22.66 -4.09
CA GLY A 18 -36.02 -22.45 -4.01
C GLY A 18 -35.71 -21.24 -3.13
N ALA A 19 -35.25 -21.46 -1.91
CA ALA A 19 -34.70 -20.42 -1.08
C ALA A 19 -33.33 -20.01 -1.66
N VAL A 20 -33.27 -18.85 -2.30
CA VAL A 20 -32.01 -18.19 -2.69
C VAL A 20 -31.39 -17.61 -1.41
N LEU A 21 -30.39 -18.29 -0.86
CA LEU A 21 -29.52 -17.72 0.18
C LEU A 21 -28.59 -16.69 -0.50
N THR A 22 -28.95 -15.42 -0.38
CA THR A 22 -28.01 -14.33 -0.66
C THR A 22 -26.99 -14.27 0.48
N LEU A 23 -25.78 -14.75 0.23
CA LEU A 23 -24.62 -14.49 1.09
C LEU A 23 -24.30 -13.00 0.95
N ALA A 24 -24.80 -12.20 1.89
CA ALA A 24 -24.31 -10.85 2.08
C ALA A 24 -22.87 -10.96 2.63
N ALA A 25 -21.88 -10.64 1.79
CA ALA A 25 -20.54 -10.42 2.25
C ALA A 25 -20.58 -9.18 3.16
N CYS A 26 -20.56 -9.38 4.47
CA CYS A 26 -20.33 -8.33 5.45
C CYS A 26 -18.85 -7.92 5.31
N GLY A 27 -18.57 -6.90 4.50
CA GLY A 27 -17.37 -6.12 4.67
C GLY A 27 -17.40 -5.55 6.10
N ALA A 28 -16.32 -5.71 6.85
CA ALA A 28 -16.21 -5.08 8.16
C ALA A 28 -16.40 -3.56 7.97
N PRO A 29 -17.21 -2.87 8.79
CA PRO A 29 -17.37 -1.44 8.68
C PRO A 29 -16.02 -0.77 8.94
N GLN A 30 -15.56 0.05 7.99
CA GLN A 30 -14.41 0.90 8.19
C GLN A 30 -14.65 1.80 9.41
N PRO A 31 -13.68 1.94 10.33
CA PRO A 31 -13.83 2.83 11.47
C PRO A 31 -14.09 4.26 10.99
N ALA A 32 -15.07 4.93 11.58
CA ALA A 32 -15.34 6.33 11.28
C ALA A 32 -14.11 7.18 11.70
N PRO A 33 -13.72 8.19 10.90
CA PRO A 33 -12.60 9.07 11.24
C PRO A 33 -12.81 9.71 12.62
N ALA A 34 -11.71 9.83 13.36
CA ALA A 34 -11.71 10.62 14.59
C ALA A 34 -12.04 12.10 14.28
N PRO A 35 -12.43 12.94 15.28
CA PRO A 35 -12.81 14.33 15.07
C PRO A 35 -11.74 15.19 14.37
N ASP A 36 -10.47 14.79 14.40
CA ASP A 36 -9.32 15.40 13.72
C ASP A 36 -9.04 14.81 12.34
N GLY A 37 -9.93 13.95 11.81
CA GLY A 37 -9.79 13.28 10.54
C GLY A 37 -8.78 12.13 10.50
N VAL A 38 -8.19 11.73 11.63
CA VAL A 38 -7.27 10.61 11.73
C VAL A 38 -8.01 9.30 11.53
N ILE A 39 -7.56 8.49 10.58
CA ILE A 39 -8.06 7.15 10.27
C ILE A 39 -7.20 6.09 10.98
N LEU A 40 -5.88 6.27 10.93
CA LEU A 40 -4.89 5.41 11.55
C LEU A 40 -3.76 6.25 12.15
N ARG A 41 -3.29 5.85 13.32
CA ARG A 41 -2.02 6.31 13.91
C ARG A 41 -1.30 5.08 14.45
N ASP A 42 -0.05 4.91 14.06
CA ASP A 42 0.78 3.81 14.54
C ASP A 42 2.21 4.30 14.83
N GLU A 43 2.67 4.02 16.03
CA GLU A 43 4.03 4.24 16.50
C GLU A 43 4.79 2.89 16.58
N PHE A 44 4.20 1.82 16.04
CA PHE A 44 4.72 0.45 15.97
C PHE A 44 5.20 -0.14 17.31
N ASN A 45 4.66 0.37 18.42
CA ASN A 45 4.91 -0.16 19.77
C ASN A 45 4.10 -1.44 20.06
N ASP A 46 3.03 -1.69 19.31
CA ASP A 46 2.19 -2.88 19.39
C ASP A 46 2.35 -3.72 18.13
N VAL A 47 2.95 -4.89 18.26
CA VAL A 47 3.16 -5.84 17.15
C VAL A 47 1.87 -6.44 16.58
N GLU A 48 0.74 -6.22 17.25
CA GLU A 48 -0.59 -6.66 16.82
C GLU A 48 -1.42 -5.48 16.24
N SER A 49 -0.80 -4.35 15.92
CA SER A 49 -1.50 -3.18 15.39
C SER A 49 -2.05 -3.36 13.97
N GLY A 50 -1.77 -4.50 13.32
CA GLY A 50 -2.50 -4.96 12.14
C GLY A 50 -1.76 -4.79 10.81
N TRP A 51 -0.52 -4.31 10.81
CA TRP A 51 0.28 -4.24 9.58
C TRP A 51 0.72 -5.62 9.11
N THR A 52 0.86 -5.78 7.80
CA THR A 52 1.36 -7.00 7.17
C THR A 52 2.69 -7.43 7.77
N ARG A 53 2.84 -8.72 8.06
CA ARG A 53 4.09 -9.32 8.50
C ARG A 53 4.46 -10.46 7.58
N ALA A 54 5.68 -10.45 7.07
CA ALA A 54 6.24 -11.51 6.25
C ALA A 54 7.75 -11.58 6.46
N VAL A 55 8.26 -12.77 6.78
CA VAL A 55 9.70 -13.00 7.04
C VAL A 55 10.15 -14.18 6.20
N SER A 56 11.19 -13.96 5.39
CA SER A 56 11.90 -14.98 4.62
C SER A 56 13.41 -14.72 4.68
N GLN A 57 14.20 -15.51 3.96
CA GLN A 57 15.64 -15.27 3.80
C GLN A 57 15.94 -14.12 2.82
N GLU A 58 14.99 -13.81 1.96
CA GLU A 58 15.17 -12.87 0.85
C GLU A 58 14.63 -11.47 1.19
N GLN A 59 13.62 -11.42 2.06
CA GLN A 59 13.01 -10.16 2.50
C GLN A 59 12.25 -10.34 3.80
N SER A 60 12.14 -9.26 4.57
CA SER A 60 11.27 -9.21 5.73
C SER A 60 10.56 -7.88 5.84
N VAL A 61 9.31 -7.94 6.27
CA VAL A 61 8.53 -6.82 6.78
C VAL A 61 8.02 -7.24 8.14
N ASP A 62 8.43 -6.55 9.20
CA ASP A 62 8.07 -6.93 10.57
C ASP A 62 8.28 -5.76 11.54
N TYR A 63 7.71 -5.89 12.73
CA TYR A 63 7.97 -4.99 13.84
C TYR A 63 9.31 -5.34 14.48
N ALA A 64 10.16 -4.34 14.69
CA ALA A 64 11.44 -4.48 15.33
C ALA A 64 11.82 -3.19 16.07
N ASP A 65 12.28 -3.29 17.31
CA ASP A 65 12.80 -2.17 18.12
C ASP A 65 11.84 -0.97 18.19
N SER A 66 10.54 -1.24 18.45
CA SER A 66 9.46 -0.24 18.47
C SER A 66 9.39 0.57 17.18
N ALA A 67 9.51 -0.07 16.05
CA ALA A 67 9.37 0.48 14.71
C ALA A 67 8.91 -0.61 13.75
N TYR A 68 8.61 -0.24 12.51
CA TYR A 68 8.33 -1.17 11.43
C TYR A 68 9.52 -1.20 10.47
N GLN A 69 10.05 -2.38 10.24
CA GLN A 69 11.29 -2.55 9.49
C GLN A 69 11.07 -3.34 8.21
N ILE A 70 11.65 -2.86 7.12
CA ILE A 70 11.75 -3.58 5.85
C ILE A 70 13.22 -3.88 5.59
N THR A 71 13.51 -5.17 5.34
CA THR A 71 14.84 -5.63 4.91
C THR A 71 14.70 -6.40 3.59
N ILE A 72 15.56 -6.13 2.61
CA ILE A 72 15.50 -6.77 1.29
C ILE A 72 16.89 -7.22 0.88
N GLU A 73 17.05 -8.56 0.69
CA GLU A 73 18.29 -9.22 0.26
C GLU A 73 18.26 -9.65 -1.22
N GLN A 74 17.29 -9.14 -1.99
CA GLN A 74 17.15 -9.35 -3.43
C GLN A 74 17.36 -8.03 -4.18
N THR A 75 17.57 -8.11 -5.48
CA THR A 75 17.59 -6.95 -6.38
C THR A 75 16.30 -6.84 -7.17
N GLN A 76 15.94 -5.62 -7.61
CA GLN A 76 14.83 -5.34 -8.51
C GLN A 76 13.46 -5.79 -7.96
N VAL A 77 13.23 -5.58 -6.67
CA VAL A 77 11.95 -5.87 -6.02
C VAL A 77 11.44 -4.69 -5.23
N ASP A 78 10.13 -4.61 -5.16
CA ASP A 78 9.39 -3.74 -4.26
C ASP A 78 8.83 -4.57 -3.11
N VAL A 79 9.02 -4.09 -1.89
CA VAL A 79 8.55 -4.74 -0.66
C VAL A 79 7.82 -3.72 0.17
N TRP A 80 6.65 -4.07 0.71
CA TRP A 80 5.82 -3.15 1.47
C TRP A 80 5.11 -3.81 2.65
N GLY A 81 4.75 -2.98 3.61
CA GLY A 81 3.79 -3.29 4.65
C GLY A 81 2.59 -2.38 4.55
N GLN A 82 1.40 -2.92 4.82
CA GLN A 82 0.12 -2.23 4.72
C GLN A 82 -0.81 -2.59 5.86
N PRO A 83 -1.71 -1.66 6.31
CA PRO A 83 -2.61 -1.89 7.43
C PRO A 83 -3.97 -2.51 7.05
N GLY A 84 -4.29 -2.71 5.77
CA GLY A 84 -5.55 -3.30 5.32
C GLY A 84 -6.69 -2.29 5.16
N LEU A 85 -6.40 -1.06 4.75
CA LEU A 85 -7.39 -0.01 4.47
C LEU A 85 -7.79 -0.02 2.99
N ASP A 86 -8.95 0.58 2.69
CA ASP A 86 -9.38 0.88 1.31
C ASP A 86 -9.90 2.31 1.28
N LEU A 87 -9.09 3.24 0.76
CA LEU A 87 -9.33 4.68 0.80
C LEU A 87 -9.29 5.27 -0.61
N ASN A 88 -10.24 6.14 -0.95
CA ASN A 88 -10.18 6.92 -2.18
C ASN A 88 -9.16 8.05 -2.04
N ASP A 89 -9.25 8.79 -0.94
CA ASP A 89 -8.39 9.91 -0.62
C ASP A 89 -7.71 9.70 0.71
N ALA A 90 -6.42 10.03 0.78
CA ALA A 90 -5.64 9.91 2.00
C ALA A 90 -4.52 10.95 2.05
N ARG A 91 -4.27 11.45 3.25
CA ARG A 91 -2.98 12.04 3.62
C ARG A 91 -2.23 11.04 4.47
N ILE A 92 -0.96 10.79 4.12
CA ILE A 92 -0.07 9.87 4.81
C ILE A 92 1.14 10.66 5.29
N ASP A 93 1.38 10.66 6.58
CA ASP A 93 2.59 11.21 7.20
C ASP A 93 3.36 10.01 7.79
N ALA A 94 4.68 9.94 7.62
CA ALA A 94 5.53 8.89 8.17
C ALA A 94 6.95 9.40 8.46
N GLU A 95 7.61 8.81 9.43
CA GLU A 95 9.05 8.92 9.63
C GLU A 95 9.74 7.71 9.00
N ALA A 96 10.76 7.94 8.19
CA ALA A 96 11.52 6.92 7.51
C ALA A 96 13.02 7.14 7.68
N ALA A 97 13.79 6.08 7.93
CA ALA A 97 15.23 6.13 8.06
C ALA A 97 15.89 5.00 7.27
N TRP A 98 16.87 5.35 6.44
CA TRP A 98 17.79 4.37 5.86
C TRP A 98 18.80 3.93 6.93
N ILE A 99 18.85 2.64 7.22
CA ILE A 99 19.66 2.06 8.30
C ILE A 99 20.94 1.46 7.74
N ALA A 100 20.82 0.69 6.66
CA ALA A 100 21.96 -0.02 6.07
C ALA A 100 21.70 -0.36 4.59
N GLY A 101 22.77 -0.75 3.91
CA GLY A 101 22.77 -1.18 2.51
C GLY A 101 23.09 -0.06 1.52
N PRO A 102 22.94 -0.31 0.22
CA PRO A 102 23.17 0.68 -0.83
C PRO A 102 22.26 1.90 -0.69
N GLN A 103 22.82 3.09 -0.84
CA GLN A 103 22.11 4.36 -0.64
C GLN A 103 21.19 4.72 -1.82
N ASP A 104 21.46 4.18 -3.00
CA ASP A 104 20.66 4.38 -4.20
C ASP A 104 19.34 3.62 -4.23
N ASN A 105 19.12 2.71 -3.28
CA ASN A 105 17.83 2.04 -3.11
C ASN A 105 16.78 2.98 -2.54
N ALA A 106 15.54 2.84 -3.02
CA ALA A 106 14.47 3.76 -2.67
C ALA A 106 13.60 3.26 -1.52
N PHE A 107 13.01 4.21 -0.77
CA PHE A 107 12.06 3.92 0.29
C PHE A 107 11.09 5.10 0.49
N GLY A 108 9.92 4.83 1.06
CA GLY A 108 8.93 5.88 1.31
C GLY A 108 7.53 5.35 1.59
N ILE A 109 6.54 6.09 1.14
CA ILE A 109 5.12 5.84 1.42
C ILE A 109 4.32 5.71 0.12
N ALA A 110 3.26 4.91 0.16
CA ALA A 110 2.40 4.71 -1.00
C ALA A 110 0.92 4.90 -0.66
N CYS A 111 0.15 5.29 -1.66
CA CYS A 111 -1.31 5.28 -1.62
C CYS A 111 -1.87 4.46 -2.79
N ARG A 112 -3.17 4.15 -2.67
CA ARG A 112 -3.95 3.43 -3.68
C ARG A 112 -3.35 2.09 -4.04
N LEU A 113 -2.77 1.42 -3.04
CA LEU A 113 -2.21 0.09 -3.21
C LEU A 113 -3.34 -0.93 -3.34
N THR A 114 -3.37 -1.63 -4.45
CA THR A 114 -4.28 -2.74 -4.73
C THR A 114 -3.51 -3.90 -5.34
N GLY A 115 -4.06 -5.11 -5.22
CA GLY A 115 -3.40 -6.32 -5.73
C GLY A 115 -2.25 -6.79 -4.85
N GLU A 116 -1.53 -7.79 -5.31
CA GLU A 116 -0.45 -8.42 -4.58
C GLU A 116 0.74 -8.70 -5.50
N ARG A 117 1.96 -8.63 -4.98
CA ARG A 117 3.19 -8.98 -5.70
C ARG A 117 3.29 -8.27 -7.07
N ASP A 118 3.61 -9.02 -8.12
CA ASP A 118 3.82 -8.51 -9.48
C ASP A 118 2.56 -7.93 -10.14
N ASP A 119 1.38 -8.19 -9.58
CA ASP A 119 0.10 -7.63 -10.06
C ASP A 119 -0.36 -6.42 -9.23
N ALA A 120 0.45 -5.97 -8.28
CA ALA A 120 0.15 -4.79 -7.47
C ALA A 120 0.13 -3.51 -8.31
N SER A 121 -0.79 -2.63 -7.93
CA SER A 121 -0.89 -1.27 -8.47
C SER A 121 -0.84 -0.29 -7.32
N TYR A 122 -0.08 0.80 -7.44
CA TYR A 122 0.11 1.80 -6.38
C TYR A 122 0.72 3.08 -6.93
N ILE A 123 0.65 4.13 -6.12
CA ILE A 123 1.42 5.37 -6.29
C ILE A 123 2.45 5.40 -5.17
N PHE A 124 3.72 5.42 -5.52
CA PHE A 124 4.84 5.40 -4.58
C PHE A 124 5.58 6.73 -4.57
N PHE A 125 5.61 7.39 -3.43
CA PHE A 125 6.36 8.60 -3.12
C PHE A 125 7.64 8.17 -2.42
N MET A 126 8.76 8.24 -3.11
CA MET A 126 10.00 7.66 -2.66
C MET A 126 11.13 8.68 -2.56
N ILE A 127 12.03 8.41 -1.61
CA ILE A 127 13.35 9.01 -1.50
C ILE A 127 14.42 7.93 -1.51
N SER A 128 15.67 8.30 -1.70
CA SER A 128 16.83 7.42 -1.56
C SER A 128 17.87 7.97 -0.59
N GLY A 129 18.70 7.09 -0.05
CA GLY A 129 19.75 7.48 0.91
C GLY A 129 20.85 8.37 0.31
N ASP A 130 20.99 8.43 -1.00
CA ASP A 130 21.91 9.27 -1.74
C ASP A 130 21.32 10.64 -2.15
N GLY A 131 20.09 10.95 -1.68
CA GLY A 131 19.51 12.29 -1.77
C GLY A 131 18.66 12.57 -3.00
N TYR A 132 18.03 11.54 -3.57
CA TYR A 132 17.11 11.69 -4.70
C TYR A 132 15.68 11.35 -4.29
N TYR A 133 14.71 11.85 -5.06
CA TYR A 133 13.31 11.48 -4.92
C TYR A 133 12.72 11.08 -6.28
N ALA A 134 11.64 10.32 -6.23
CA ALA A 134 10.76 10.11 -7.36
C ALA A 134 9.32 9.87 -6.87
N VAL A 135 8.35 10.15 -7.75
CA VAL A 135 6.97 9.72 -7.59
C VAL A 135 6.62 8.86 -8.78
N VAL A 136 6.21 7.63 -8.53
CA VAL A 136 5.90 6.67 -9.59
C VAL A 136 4.50 6.11 -9.43
N ARG A 137 3.85 5.86 -10.56
CA ARG A 137 2.70 4.97 -10.65
C ARG A 137 3.17 3.60 -11.14
N GLN A 138 2.82 2.55 -10.41
CA GLN A 138 2.87 1.18 -10.85
C GLN A 138 1.45 0.74 -11.18
N HIS A 139 1.17 0.34 -12.41
CA HIS A 139 -0.14 -0.16 -12.82
C HIS A 139 0.00 -1.11 -14.02
N ASN A 140 -0.72 -2.24 -14.00
CA ASN A 140 -0.70 -3.24 -15.08
C ASN A 140 0.74 -3.67 -15.48
N LYS A 141 1.64 -3.82 -14.49
CA LYS A 141 3.08 -4.15 -14.67
C LYS A 141 3.89 -3.06 -15.38
N GLU A 142 3.33 -1.88 -15.54
CA GLU A 142 4.00 -0.71 -16.08
C GLU A 142 4.34 0.26 -14.95
N ARG A 143 5.58 0.75 -14.93
CA ARG A 143 6.04 1.80 -14.02
C ARG A 143 6.23 3.09 -14.78
N VAL A 144 5.59 4.14 -14.32
CA VAL A 144 5.65 5.48 -14.91
C VAL A 144 6.07 6.48 -13.85
N PHE A 145 7.13 7.24 -14.14
CA PHE A 145 7.51 8.39 -13.31
C PHE A 145 6.53 9.53 -13.54
N LEU A 146 6.01 10.11 -12.48
CA LEU A 146 5.07 11.23 -12.51
C LEU A 146 5.77 12.58 -12.38
N ASN A 147 7.02 12.62 -11.89
CA ASN A 147 7.81 13.83 -11.82
C ASN A 147 8.33 14.25 -13.21
N PRO A 148 8.55 15.58 -13.44
CA PRO A 148 8.79 16.13 -14.77
C PRO A 148 10.02 15.59 -15.49
N ALA A 149 11.07 15.22 -14.76
CA ALA A 149 12.27 14.64 -15.37
C ALA A 149 12.04 13.25 -15.94
N GLY A 150 10.98 12.55 -15.51
CA GLY A 150 10.73 11.15 -15.90
C GLY A 150 11.75 10.16 -15.33
N ASP A 151 12.43 10.55 -14.24
CA ASP A 151 13.48 9.79 -13.56
C ASP A 151 13.64 10.36 -12.15
N PHE A 152 14.55 9.81 -11.35
CA PHE A 152 14.93 10.36 -10.05
C PHE A 152 15.52 11.77 -10.18
N GLU A 153 15.14 12.66 -9.27
CA GLU A 153 15.59 14.04 -9.18
C GLU A 153 16.26 14.32 -7.84
N PRO A 154 17.33 15.11 -7.78
CA PRO A 154 18.01 15.43 -6.52
C PRO A 154 17.13 16.32 -5.63
N LEU A 155 17.14 16.08 -4.33
CA LEU A 155 16.41 16.86 -3.33
C LEU A 155 17.28 17.14 -2.11
N ALA A 156 17.71 18.38 -1.94
CA ALA A 156 18.59 18.78 -0.86
C ALA A 156 17.97 18.68 0.55
N ALA A 157 16.65 18.56 0.63
CA ALA A 157 15.95 18.40 1.90
C ALA A 157 16.12 17.00 2.53
N ILE A 158 16.62 16.00 1.80
CA ILE A 158 16.83 14.65 2.31
C ILE A 158 18.08 14.62 3.19
N ASP A 159 17.93 14.14 4.43
CA ASP A 159 19.07 13.82 5.28
C ASP A 159 19.63 12.45 4.91
N GLN A 160 20.85 12.45 4.36
CA GLN A 160 21.52 11.27 3.81
C GLN A 160 22.36 10.50 4.83
N ASN A 161 22.38 10.93 6.09
CA ASN A 161 23.16 10.23 7.11
C ASN A 161 22.49 8.91 7.50
N PRO A 162 23.25 7.82 7.73
CA PRO A 162 22.70 6.58 8.18
C PRO A 162 21.91 6.73 9.49
N GLY A 163 20.69 6.23 9.52
CA GLY A 163 19.80 6.33 10.67
C GLY A 163 19.12 7.70 10.85
N ALA A 164 19.42 8.67 10.01
CA ALA A 164 18.71 9.95 10.04
C ALA A 164 17.23 9.77 9.66
N VAL A 165 16.38 10.44 10.41
CA VAL A 165 14.93 10.40 10.19
C VAL A 165 14.53 11.43 9.14
N ASN A 166 13.96 10.97 8.04
CA ASN A 166 13.29 11.81 7.07
C ASN A 166 11.77 11.76 7.30
N ARG A 167 11.14 12.93 7.40
CA ARG A 167 9.68 13.05 7.52
C ARG A 167 9.05 13.18 6.16
N LEU A 168 8.23 12.20 5.82
CA LEU A 168 7.54 12.12 4.53
C LEU A 168 6.07 12.47 4.74
N SER A 169 5.50 13.26 3.83
CA SER A 169 4.07 13.54 3.80
C SER A 169 3.58 13.50 2.36
N ALA A 170 2.59 12.67 2.09
CA ALA A 170 1.94 12.59 0.78
C ALA A 170 0.44 12.80 0.92
N VAL A 171 -0.16 13.47 -0.06
CA VAL A 171 -1.61 13.60 -0.20
C VAL A 171 -2.02 13.02 -1.54
N CYS A 172 -2.99 12.11 -1.50
CA CYS A 172 -3.68 11.55 -2.65
C CYS A 172 -5.13 11.98 -2.54
N GLN A 173 -5.57 12.94 -3.38
CA GLN A 173 -6.93 13.49 -3.36
C GLN A 173 -7.46 13.68 -4.77
N GLY A 174 -8.47 12.89 -5.15
CA GLY A 174 -8.93 12.85 -6.54
C GLY A 174 -7.77 12.54 -7.48
N GLU A 175 -7.56 13.35 -8.49
CA GLU A 175 -6.41 13.22 -9.42
C GLU A 175 -5.15 13.95 -8.93
N SER A 176 -5.25 14.73 -7.86
CA SER A 176 -4.15 15.54 -7.34
C SER A 176 -3.31 14.77 -6.33
N LEU A 177 -2.01 14.81 -6.51
CA LEU A 177 -1.02 14.23 -5.63
C LEU A 177 -0.03 15.31 -5.18
N THR A 178 0.34 15.33 -3.91
CA THR A 178 1.43 16.20 -3.42
C THR A 178 2.41 15.39 -2.57
N PHE A 179 3.67 15.81 -2.58
CA PHE A 179 4.72 15.20 -1.78
C PHE A 179 5.54 16.27 -1.07
N THR A 180 5.89 15.98 0.18
CA THR A 180 6.69 16.85 1.05
C THR A 180 7.72 15.99 1.78
N VAL A 181 8.95 16.46 1.84
CA VAL A 181 10.05 15.80 2.56
C VAL A 181 10.66 16.81 3.54
N ASN A 182 10.72 16.46 4.82
CA ASN A 182 11.27 17.29 5.90
C ASN A 182 10.66 18.70 5.96
N GLY A 183 9.39 18.83 5.58
CA GLY A 183 8.67 20.10 5.53
C GLY A 183 8.85 20.90 4.23
N GLU A 184 9.74 20.49 3.32
CA GLU A 184 9.93 21.11 2.02
C GLU A 184 9.00 20.47 0.98
N PRO A 185 8.13 21.26 0.30
CA PRO A 185 7.31 20.75 -0.79
C PRO A 185 8.18 20.26 -1.95
N VAL A 186 8.01 19.01 -2.34
CA VAL A 186 8.71 18.41 -3.46
C VAL A 186 8.02 18.75 -4.78
N GLY A 187 6.69 18.59 -4.81
CA GLY A 187 5.92 18.89 -6.00
C GLY A 187 4.44 18.52 -5.89
N ALA A 188 3.71 18.86 -6.94
CA ALA A 188 2.35 18.43 -7.19
C ALA A 188 2.32 17.63 -8.51
N PHE A 189 1.62 16.51 -8.49
CA PHE A 189 1.57 15.56 -9.61
C PHE A 189 0.11 15.24 -9.92
N THR A 190 -0.17 14.68 -11.07
CA THR A 190 -1.53 14.29 -11.47
C THR A 190 -1.53 12.81 -11.84
N GLU A 191 -2.51 12.09 -11.34
CA GLU A 191 -2.75 10.69 -11.64
C GLU A 191 -4.25 10.39 -11.60
N SER A 192 -4.78 9.74 -12.63
CA SER A 192 -6.23 9.52 -12.80
C SER A 192 -6.64 8.05 -12.96
N GLU A 193 -5.69 7.13 -13.08
CA GLU A 193 -6.00 5.71 -13.32
C GLU A 193 -6.28 4.94 -12.03
N LEU A 194 -5.52 5.25 -10.96
CA LEU A 194 -5.72 4.63 -9.66
C LEU A 194 -6.56 5.54 -8.77
N THR A 195 -7.69 5.07 -8.28
CA THR A 195 -8.67 5.89 -7.57
C THR A 195 -8.89 5.50 -6.12
N HIS A 196 -8.50 4.31 -5.70
CA HIS A 196 -8.67 3.80 -4.34
C HIS A 196 -7.64 2.72 -4.03
N GLY A 197 -7.53 2.36 -2.78
CA GLY A 197 -6.73 1.26 -2.27
C GLY A 197 -6.13 1.55 -0.90
N ASP A 198 -5.22 0.69 -0.47
CA ASP A 198 -4.55 0.80 0.82
C ASP A 198 -3.44 1.86 0.78
N VAL A 199 -2.96 2.20 1.95
CA VAL A 199 -1.70 2.93 2.16
C VAL A 199 -0.59 1.93 2.50
N ALA A 200 0.66 2.30 2.25
CA ALA A 200 1.78 1.43 2.59
C ALA A 200 3.03 2.23 2.97
N VAL A 201 3.91 1.60 3.73
CA VAL A 201 5.33 1.93 3.79
C VAL A 201 6.07 0.95 2.89
N MET A 202 7.03 1.43 2.09
CA MET A 202 7.64 0.64 1.02
C MET A 202 9.14 0.86 0.95
N ALA A 203 9.85 -0.16 0.46
CA ALA A 203 11.23 -0.07 0.01
C ALA A 203 11.39 -0.80 -1.33
N SER A 204 12.31 -0.30 -2.16
CA SER A 204 12.67 -0.86 -3.46
C SER A 204 14.16 -1.05 -3.55
N THR A 205 14.59 -2.17 -4.13
CA THR A 205 15.99 -2.40 -4.49
C THR A 205 16.20 -2.35 -6.00
N PHE A 206 17.36 -1.87 -6.42
CA PHE A 206 17.72 -1.76 -7.83
C PHE A 206 18.85 -2.74 -8.18
N ASN A 207 20.08 -2.25 -8.28
CA ASN A 207 21.21 -3.05 -8.75
C ASN A 207 21.87 -3.89 -7.67
N GLU A 208 21.77 -3.44 -6.41
CA GLU A 208 22.41 -4.07 -5.28
C GLU A 208 21.40 -4.40 -4.16
N PRO A 209 21.49 -5.57 -3.54
CA PRO A 209 20.63 -5.99 -2.42
C PRO A 209 21.16 -5.49 -1.06
N GLY A 210 20.47 -5.86 0.02
CA GLY A 210 20.93 -5.64 1.38
C GLY A 210 20.45 -4.33 2.00
N VAL A 211 19.33 -3.75 1.53
CA VAL A 211 18.76 -2.53 2.11
C VAL A 211 17.98 -2.85 3.39
N GLN A 212 18.13 -1.98 4.38
CA GLN A 212 17.36 -1.98 5.62
C GLN A 212 16.79 -0.59 5.87
N ILE A 213 15.46 -0.51 5.93
CA ILE A 213 14.70 0.72 6.16
C ILE A 213 13.85 0.55 7.42
N ARG A 214 13.81 1.60 8.24
CA ARG A 214 12.97 1.71 9.41
C ARG A 214 11.91 2.77 9.18
N PHE A 215 10.66 2.45 9.55
CA PHE A 215 9.53 3.37 9.56
C PHE A 215 8.97 3.52 10.97
N ASP A 216 8.47 4.71 11.27
CA ASP A 216 7.88 5.05 12.55
C ASP A 216 6.82 6.16 12.39
N ASN A 217 6.01 6.38 13.43
CA ASN A 217 5.08 7.51 13.52
C ASN A 217 4.19 7.69 12.28
N VAL A 218 3.62 6.59 11.77
CA VAL A 218 2.71 6.64 10.61
C VAL A 218 1.35 7.19 11.05
N ILE A 219 0.87 8.20 10.31
CA ILE A 219 -0.44 8.78 10.50
C ILE A 219 -1.15 8.84 9.16
N VAL A 220 -2.32 8.21 9.09
CA VAL A 220 -3.23 8.30 7.93
C VAL A 220 -4.45 9.11 8.33
N ARG A 221 -4.83 10.08 7.50
CA ARG A 221 -5.99 10.94 7.75
C ARG A 221 -6.72 11.30 6.47
N GLN A 222 -7.94 11.82 6.60
CA GLN A 222 -8.61 12.50 5.50
C GLN A 222 -7.80 13.73 5.09
N PRO A 223 -7.62 14.02 3.78
CA PRO A 223 -6.92 15.20 3.29
C PRO A 223 -7.55 16.52 3.71
#